data_c6c516b0b7a8477857cd84109eaa37df
#
_entry.id   c6c516b0b7a8477857cd84109eaa37df
#
_cell.length_a   1.000
_cell.length_b   1.000
_cell.length_c   1.000
_cell.angle_alpha   90.00
_cell.angle_beta   90.00
_cell.angle_gamma   90.00
#
_symmetry.space_group_name_H-M   'P 1'
#
loop_
_entity.id
_entity.type
_entity.pdbx_description
1 polymer ?
#
loop_
_entity_poly.entity_id
_entity_poly.type
_entity_poly.pdbx_seq_one_letter_code
_entity_poly.pdbx_strand_id
1 'polypeptide(L)'
;MKDIIGSFTPFLVAVLAQYILNFLDVAILFIRNMRSDAPVSRSATIGKLLQMDYNQPMNQAYLVLAQHIVFLICFGIWYYRIFYLGNIVSTDETFEDNTKGRMKNIFSCVCSIRTPFLLLAGVAIQIMVDGILNLVSPLFPDTFAAYYDLISKAVGVNRAVPMIIATFVIAPIGEELFFRGVIMGYAKRYMPPAFAILFQGVLFGLYHGNIVQGIYACILGCLLGFVAYKADTLLASMILHFSINLSVLFIPSVWFEDTLRCSIITAGALVLTVLFIWLAMRKRKAKTAHSKAESTED
;
A
#
# COMPACT_ATOMS: atom_id res chain seq x y z
N MET A 1 26.10 -6.48 -12.09
CA MET A 1 25.96 -5.07 -11.65
C MET A 1 24.92 -4.29 -12.46
N LYS A 2 24.91 -4.35 -13.80
CA LYS A 2 23.88 -3.67 -14.64
C LYS A 2 22.43 -4.09 -14.28
N ASP A 3 22.21 -5.34 -13.92
CA ASP A 3 20.89 -5.93 -13.67
C ASP A 3 20.29 -5.50 -12.32
N ILE A 4 21.11 -5.28 -11.29
CA ILE A 4 20.68 -4.74 -9.99
C ILE A 4 20.30 -3.26 -10.15
N ILE A 5 21.08 -2.49 -10.91
CA ILE A 5 20.75 -1.09 -11.22
C ILE A 5 19.40 -1.02 -11.97
N GLY A 6 19.13 -1.97 -12.88
CA GLY A 6 17.85 -2.10 -13.57
C GLY A 6 16.65 -2.26 -12.62
N SER A 7 16.85 -2.88 -11.45
CA SER A 7 15.79 -3.03 -10.44
C SER A 7 15.37 -1.71 -9.76
N PHE A 8 16.22 -0.66 -9.79
CA PHE A 8 15.89 0.68 -9.31
C PHE A 8 15.12 1.51 -10.35
N THR A 9 15.23 1.18 -11.64
CA THR A 9 14.63 1.97 -12.71
C THR A 9 13.11 2.20 -12.51
N PRO A 10 12.30 1.19 -12.16
CA PRO A 10 10.88 1.40 -11.89
C PRO A 10 10.64 2.42 -10.78
N PHE A 11 11.43 2.35 -9.70
CA PHE A 11 11.31 3.28 -8.58
C PHE A 11 11.63 4.71 -8.98
N LEU A 12 12.73 4.92 -9.70
CA LEU A 12 13.11 6.26 -10.18
C LEU A 12 12.08 6.85 -11.13
N VAL A 13 11.53 6.03 -12.03
CA VAL A 13 10.46 6.45 -12.95
C VAL A 13 9.20 6.86 -12.18
N ALA A 14 8.80 6.10 -11.15
CA ALA A 14 7.63 6.43 -10.34
C ALA A 14 7.82 7.72 -9.54
N VAL A 15 8.99 7.90 -8.91
CA VAL A 15 9.33 9.13 -8.18
C VAL A 15 9.31 10.34 -9.12
N LEU A 16 9.93 10.23 -10.32
CA LEU A 16 9.91 11.30 -11.31
C LEU A 16 8.48 11.61 -11.77
N ALA A 17 7.67 10.58 -12.04
CA ALA A 17 6.27 10.75 -12.42
C ALA A 17 5.46 11.46 -11.32
N GLN A 18 5.71 11.15 -10.04
CA GLN A 18 5.08 11.83 -8.90
C GLN A 18 5.41 13.33 -8.89
N TYR A 19 6.68 13.69 -9.09
CA TYR A 19 7.08 15.11 -9.17
C TYR A 19 6.44 15.83 -10.36
N ILE A 20 6.38 15.17 -11.52
CA ILE A 20 5.73 15.74 -12.73
C ILE A 20 4.23 15.95 -12.47
N LEU A 21 3.52 14.99 -11.88
CA LEU A 21 2.10 15.12 -11.56
C LEU A 21 1.86 16.23 -10.55
N ASN A 22 2.64 16.32 -9.48
CA ASN A 22 2.54 17.40 -8.51
C ASN A 22 2.77 18.77 -9.17
N PHE A 23 3.73 18.89 -10.08
CA PHE A 23 3.96 20.11 -10.83
C PHE A 23 2.79 20.47 -11.74
N LEU A 24 2.20 19.48 -12.42
CA LEU A 24 1.01 19.68 -13.27
C LEU A 24 -0.20 20.15 -12.45
N ASP A 25 -0.41 19.58 -11.26
CA ASP A 25 -1.49 20.00 -10.36
C ASP A 25 -1.34 21.48 -9.96
N VAL A 26 -0.14 21.87 -9.56
CA VAL A 26 0.19 23.28 -9.25
C VAL A 26 -0.05 24.18 -10.47
N ALA A 27 0.35 23.76 -11.66
CA ALA A 27 0.14 24.50 -12.88
C ALA A 27 -1.34 24.64 -13.26
N ILE A 28 -2.12 23.57 -13.11
CA ILE A 28 -3.58 23.59 -13.36
C ILE A 28 -4.29 24.54 -12.40
N LEU A 29 -3.97 24.49 -11.11
CA LEU A 29 -4.53 25.40 -10.11
C LEU A 29 -4.16 26.85 -10.41
N PHE A 30 -2.92 27.10 -10.82
CA PHE A 30 -2.46 28.43 -11.22
C PHE A 30 -3.25 28.98 -12.42
N ILE A 31 -3.41 28.18 -13.49
CA ILE A 31 -4.15 28.57 -14.69
C ILE A 31 -5.64 28.83 -14.37
N ARG A 32 -6.24 27.99 -13.52
CA ARG A 32 -7.62 28.14 -13.07
C ARG A 32 -7.83 29.47 -12.32
N ASN A 33 -6.89 29.80 -11.41
CA ASN A 33 -6.95 31.03 -10.65
C ASN A 33 -6.76 32.28 -11.52
N MET A 34 -5.94 32.19 -12.58
CA MET A 34 -5.79 33.28 -13.54
C MET A 34 -7.06 33.59 -14.36
N ARG A 35 -7.95 32.58 -14.50
CA ARG A 35 -9.23 32.73 -15.22
C ARG A 35 -10.39 33.14 -14.31
N SER A 36 -10.20 33.15 -12.98
CA SER A 36 -11.23 33.64 -12.07
C SER A 36 -11.20 35.19 -12.08
N ASP A 37 -12.34 35.83 -12.33
CA ASP A 37 -12.50 37.30 -12.34
C ASP A 37 -12.36 37.92 -10.93
N ALA A 38 -11.90 37.19 -9.94
CA ALA A 38 -11.62 37.73 -8.62
C ALA A 38 -10.47 38.75 -8.73
N PRO A 39 -10.63 40.00 -8.19
CA PRO A 39 -9.60 41.00 -8.24
C PRO A 39 -8.39 40.57 -7.43
N VAL A 40 -7.46 39.92 -8.09
CA VAL A 40 -6.18 39.57 -7.50
C VAL A 40 -5.32 40.84 -7.49
N SER A 41 -5.09 41.40 -6.32
CA SER A 41 -4.12 42.45 -6.15
C SER A 41 -2.78 42.02 -6.78
N ARG A 42 -2.22 42.84 -7.67
CA ARG A 42 -0.94 42.60 -8.35
C ARG A 42 0.24 42.29 -7.41
N SER A 43 0.06 42.52 -6.11
CA SER A 43 1.04 42.22 -5.06
C SER A 43 0.87 40.83 -4.41
N ALA A 44 -0.16 40.06 -4.77
CA ALA A 44 -0.30 38.69 -4.26
C ALA A 44 0.75 37.82 -4.92
N THR A 45 1.75 37.44 -4.15
CA THR A 45 2.80 36.51 -4.57
C THR A 45 2.15 35.21 -5.07
N ILE A 46 2.65 34.63 -6.18
CA ILE A 46 2.22 33.36 -6.75
C ILE A 46 1.97 32.30 -5.66
N GLY A 47 2.80 32.27 -4.60
CA GLY A 47 2.62 31.40 -3.46
C GLY A 47 1.33 31.60 -2.66
N LYS A 48 0.79 32.85 -2.57
CA LYS A 48 -0.51 33.09 -1.91
C LYS A 48 -1.68 32.62 -2.78
N LEU A 49 -1.59 32.78 -4.08
CA LEU A 49 -2.61 32.29 -5.03
C LEU A 49 -2.70 30.77 -5.00
N LEU A 50 -1.56 30.08 -5.01
CA LEU A 50 -1.48 28.63 -4.92
C LEU A 50 -2.00 28.11 -3.57
N GLN A 51 -1.70 28.84 -2.46
CA GLN A 51 -2.20 28.47 -1.14
C GLN A 51 -3.72 28.64 -1.00
N MET A 52 -4.33 29.63 -1.65
CA MET A 52 -5.77 29.89 -1.50
C MET A 52 -6.66 28.80 -2.10
N ASP A 53 -6.28 28.20 -3.25
CA ASP A 53 -7.08 27.15 -3.91
C ASP A 53 -6.62 25.74 -3.53
N TYR A 54 -5.33 25.55 -3.29
CA TYR A 54 -4.78 24.28 -2.84
C TYR A 54 -5.23 23.93 -1.41
N ASN A 55 -5.50 24.96 -0.60
CA ASN A 55 -6.04 24.78 0.76
C ASN A 55 -7.56 24.51 0.79
N GLN A 56 -8.25 24.45 -0.37
CA GLN A 56 -9.62 23.99 -0.40
C GLN A 56 -9.64 22.45 -0.29
N PRO A 57 -10.14 21.86 0.82
CA PRO A 57 -10.01 20.41 1.09
C PRO A 57 -10.59 19.53 -0.01
N MET A 58 -11.65 19.98 -0.67
CA MET A 58 -12.31 19.23 -1.75
C MET A 58 -11.47 19.22 -3.03
N ASN A 59 -10.85 20.33 -3.43
CA ASN A 59 -10.01 20.39 -4.62
C ASN A 59 -8.78 19.49 -4.45
N GLN A 60 -8.14 19.54 -3.28
CA GLN A 60 -7.02 18.68 -2.95
C GLN A 60 -7.42 17.19 -2.96
N ALA A 61 -8.58 16.82 -2.41
CA ALA A 61 -9.07 15.46 -2.39
C ALA A 61 -9.29 14.87 -3.78
N TYR A 62 -9.84 15.65 -4.71
CA TYR A 62 -10.02 15.22 -6.11
C TYR A 62 -8.70 15.08 -6.85
N LEU A 63 -7.75 15.99 -6.64
CA LEU A 63 -6.41 15.89 -7.25
C LEU A 63 -5.66 14.64 -6.77
N VAL A 64 -5.67 14.39 -5.46
CA VAL A 64 -5.07 13.18 -4.88
C VAL A 64 -5.72 11.92 -5.42
N LEU A 65 -7.07 11.89 -5.52
CA LEU A 65 -7.78 10.76 -6.12
C LEU A 65 -7.38 10.55 -7.58
N ALA A 66 -7.33 11.61 -8.38
CA ALA A 66 -6.95 11.52 -9.79
C ALA A 66 -5.52 11.00 -9.96
N GLN A 67 -4.56 11.49 -9.16
CA GLN A 67 -3.18 11.00 -9.17
C GLN A 67 -3.11 9.49 -8.87
N HIS A 68 -3.81 9.03 -7.83
CA HIS A 68 -3.79 7.61 -7.47
C HIS A 68 -4.44 6.73 -8.54
N ILE A 69 -5.50 7.21 -9.22
CA ILE A 69 -6.09 6.51 -10.36
C ILE A 69 -5.09 6.42 -11.52
N VAL A 70 -4.40 7.52 -11.86
CA VAL A 70 -3.36 7.51 -12.90
C VAL A 70 -2.25 6.52 -12.56
N PHE A 71 -1.75 6.53 -11.33
CA PHE A 71 -0.74 5.56 -10.89
C PHE A 71 -1.25 4.12 -10.95
N LEU A 72 -2.47 3.86 -10.49
CA LEU A 72 -3.07 2.53 -10.56
C LEU A 72 -3.13 2.02 -12.00
N ILE A 73 -3.54 2.85 -12.94
CA ILE A 73 -3.60 2.50 -14.36
C ILE A 73 -2.18 2.24 -14.92
N CYS A 74 -1.25 3.15 -14.68
CA CYS A 74 0.13 3.03 -15.18
C CYS A 74 0.84 1.78 -14.62
N PHE A 75 0.74 1.53 -13.32
CA PHE A 75 1.36 0.37 -12.68
C PHE A 75 0.65 -0.93 -13.06
N GLY A 76 -0.68 -0.90 -13.22
CA GLY A 76 -1.46 -2.03 -13.71
C GLY A 76 -1.06 -2.42 -15.13
N ILE A 77 -0.94 -1.46 -16.05
CA ILE A 77 -0.47 -1.69 -17.42
C ILE A 77 0.98 -2.21 -17.41
N TRP A 78 1.85 -1.63 -16.59
CA TRP A 78 3.24 -2.05 -16.49
C TRP A 78 3.36 -3.49 -15.97
N TYR A 79 2.69 -3.81 -14.88
CA TYR A 79 2.62 -5.16 -14.34
C TYR A 79 2.07 -6.16 -15.36
N TYR A 80 0.97 -5.81 -16.04
CA TYR A 80 0.35 -6.64 -17.06
C TYR A 80 1.31 -6.93 -18.22
N ARG A 81 1.96 -5.90 -18.78
CA ARG A 81 2.87 -6.07 -19.91
C ARG A 81 4.09 -6.93 -19.59
N ILE A 82 4.69 -6.72 -18.42
CA ILE A 82 5.97 -7.36 -18.10
C ILE A 82 5.80 -8.77 -17.55
N PHE A 83 4.82 -8.96 -16.68
CA PHE A 83 4.69 -10.23 -15.96
C PHE A 83 3.56 -11.10 -16.50
N TYR A 84 2.53 -10.51 -17.07
CA TYR A 84 1.41 -11.28 -17.62
C TYR A 84 1.67 -11.68 -19.08
N LEU A 85 1.89 -10.74 -19.97
CA LEU A 85 2.16 -11.04 -21.38
C LEU A 85 3.49 -11.77 -21.58
N GLY A 86 4.53 -11.42 -20.82
CA GLY A 86 5.81 -12.10 -20.85
C GLY A 86 5.72 -13.58 -20.47
N ASN A 87 4.88 -13.93 -19.50
CA ASN A 87 4.68 -15.32 -19.11
C ASN A 87 3.84 -16.11 -20.14
N ILE A 88 2.86 -15.50 -20.79
CA ILE A 88 2.06 -16.15 -21.84
C ILE A 88 2.93 -16.48 -23.05
N VAL A 89 3.84 -15.59 -23.43
CA VAL A 89 4.76 -15.83 -24.56
C VAL A 89 5.78 -16.94 -24.27
N SER A 90 6.06 -17.19 -22.98
CA SER A 90 7.02 -18.24 -22.55
C SER A 90 6.36 -19.60 -22.29
N THR A 91 5.04 -19.69 -22.20
CA THR A 91 4.27 -20.91 -22.03
C THR A 91 3.36 -21.08 -23.24
N ASP A 92 3.29 -22.27 -23.82
CA ASP A 92 2.39 -22.58 -24.94
C ASP A 92 0.89 -22.57 -24.54
N GLU A 93 0.55 -22.02 -23.38
CA GLU A 93 -0.84 -21.88 -22.91
C GLU A 93 -1.59 -20.79 -23.67
N THR A 94 -2.85 -21.05 -24.03
CA THR A 94 -3.71 -20.05 -24.66
C THR A 94 -4.04 -18.93 -23.68
N PHE A 95 -4.24 -17.72 -24.19
CA PHE A 95 -4.61 -16.54 -23.38
C PHE A 95 -5.86 -16.80 -22.53
N GLU A 96 -6.83 -17.55 -23.08
CA GLU A 96 -8.11 -17.84 -22.43
C GLU A 96 -7.95 -18.78 -21.23
N ASP A 97 -7.16 -19.85 -21.37
CA ASP A 97 -6.93 -20.82 -20.30
C ASP A 97 -6.15 -20.21 -19.14
N ASN A 98 -5.13 -19.39 -19.46
CA ASN A 98 -4.35 -18.68 -18.46
C ASN A 98 -5.21 -17.66 -17.69
N THR A 99 -6.10 -16.94 -18.39
CA THR A 99 -7.01 -15.97 -17.78
C THR A 99 -8.04 -16.63 -16.85
N LYS A 100 -8.68 -17.71 -17.29
CA LYS A 100 -9.64 -18.48 -16.47
C LYS A 100 -8.97 -19.06 -15.23
N GLY A 101 -7.78 -19.65 -15.37
CA GLY A 101 -7.00 -20.18 -14.25
C GLY A 101 -6.65 -19.11 -13.22
N ARG A 102 -6.21 -17.93 -13.65
CA ARG A 102 -5.90 -16.80 -12.77
C ARG A 102 -7.12 -16.20 -12.08
N MET A 103 -8.24 -16.03 -12.79
CA MET A 103 -9.48 -15.57 -12.17
C MET A 103 -9.97 -16.53 -11.10
N LYS A 104 -9.90 -17.84 -11.34
CA LYS A 104 -10.22 -18.86 -10.35
C LYS A 104 -9.30 -18.76 -9.12
N ASN A 105 -8.00 -18.52 -9.31
CA ASN A 105 -7.05 -18.32 -8.24
C ASN A 105 -7.33 -17.05 -7.43
N ILE A 106 -7.67 -15.93 -8.10
CA ILE A 106 -8.06 -14.68 -7.43
C ILE A 106 -9.32 -14.92 -6.60
N PHE A 107 -10.36 -15.50 -7.18
CA PHE A 107 -11.61 -15.77 -6.46
C PHE A 107 -11.42 -16.72 -5.28
N SER A 108 -10.61 -17.78 -5.46
CA SER A 108 -10.27 -18.72 -4.38
C SER A 108 -9.45 -18.06 -3.27
N CYS A 109 -8.66 -17.04 -3.58
CA CYS A 109 -7.92 -16.29 -2.57
C CYS A 109 -8.84 -15.37 -1.76
N VAL A 110 -9.75 -14.62 -2.41
CA VAL A 110 -10.73 -13.74 -1.72
C VAL A 110 -11.66 -14.54 -0.83
N CYS A 111 -12.19 -15.65 -1.34
CA CYS A 111 -13.10 -16.55 -0.61
C CYS A 111 -12.36 -17.55 0.30
N SER A 112 -11.05 -17.39 0.47
CA SER A 112 -10.24 -18.25 1.32
C SER A 112 -10.48 -17.98 2.80
N ILE A 113 -10.37 -19.03 3.62
CA ILE A 113 -10.30 -18.91 5.08
C ILE A 113 -9.14 -18.03 5.57
N ARG A 114 -8.19 -17.71 4.71
CA ARG A 114 -7.06 -16.81 5.01
C ARG A 114 -7.50 -15.34 5.10
N THR A 115 -8.50 -14.95 4.33
CA THR A 115 -8.97 -13.56 4.24
C THR A 115 -9.39 -12.97 5.60
N PRO A 116 -10.21 -13.62 6.43
CA PRO A 116 -10.52 -13.10 7.76
C PRO A 116 -9.29 -12.89 8.64
N PHE A 117 -8.32 -13.81 8.58
CA PHE A 117 -7.07 -13.65 9.34
C PHE A 117 -6.20 -12.52 8.82
N LEU A 118 -6.16 -12.26 7.51
CA LEU A 118 -5.46 -11.10 6.95
C LEU A 118 -6.12 -9.79 7.35
N LEU A 119 -7.46 -9.73 7.37
CA LEU A 119 -8.19 -8.54 7.84
C LEU A 119 -7.93 -8.29 9.32
N LEU A 120 -8.03 -9.32 10.17
CA LEU A 120 -7.74 -9.21 11.61
C LEU A 120 -6.27 -8.85 11.86
N ALA A 121 -5.34 -9.40 11.08
CA ALA A 121 -3.94 -9.02 11.15
C ALA A 121 -3.72 -7.54 10.83
N GLY A 122 -4.41 -7.02 9.81
CA GLY A 122 -4.31 -5.60 9.45
C GLY A 122 -4.75 -4.67 10.58
N VAL A 123 -5.87 -4.99 11.23
CA VAL A 123 -6.34 -4.25 12.42
C VAL A 123 -5.31 -4.33 13.56
N ALA A 124 -4.81 -5.53 13.86
CA ALA A 124 -3.81 -5.71 14.92
C ALA A 124 -2.50 -4.97 14.61
N ILE A 125 -2.03 -4.99 13.35
CA ILE A 125 -0.84 -4.25 12.92
C ILE A 125 -1.04 -2.75 13.12
N GLN A 126 -2.19 -2.20 12.73
CA GLN A 126 -2.44 -0.77 12.88
C GLN A 126 -2.46 -0.36 14.36
N ILE A 127 -3.13 -1.12 15.23
CA ILE A 127 -3.11 -0.88 16.68
C ILE A 127 -1.67 -0.93 17.23
N MET A 128 -0.88 -1.90 16.79
CA MET A 128 0.52 -2.02 17.19
C MET A 128 1.35 -0.82 16.72
N VAL A 129 1.19 -0.38 15.47
CA VAL A 129 1.91 0.78 14.93
C VAL A 129 1.53 2.05 15.69
N ASP A 130 0.23 2.33 15.87
CA ASP A 130 -0.23 3.51 16.62
C ASP A 130 0.31 3.51 18.06
N GLY A 131 0.28 2.36 18.72
CA GLY A 131 0.83 2.23 20.07
C GLY A 131 2.33 2.46 20.13
N ILE A 132 3.12 1.91 19.21
CA ILE A 132 4.57 2.15 19.13
C ILE A 132 4.86 3.64 18.88
N LEU A 133 4.15 4.26 17.94
CA LEU A 133 4.34 5.67 17.63
C LEU A 133 4.02 6.56 18.84
N ASN A 134 2.93 6.26 19.58
CA ASN A 134 2.60 7.00 20.80
C ASN A 134 3.65 6.83 21.90
N LEU A 135 4.20 5.63 22.10
CA LEU A 135 5.25 5.38 23.09
C LEU A 135 6.58 6.03 22.73
N VAL A 136 6.89 6.18 21.43
CA VAL A 136 8.15 6.75 20.95
C VAL A 136 8.07 8.27 20.77
N SER A 137 6.89 8.82 20.50
CA SER A 137 6.71 10.25 20.22
C SER A 137 7.28 11.21 21.27
N PRO A 138 7.23 10.92 22.60
CA PRO A 138 7.81 11.81 23.60
C PRO A 138 9.34 11.92 23.54
N LEU A 139 10.02 10.96 22.89
CA LEU A 139 11.47 10.97 22.73
C LEU A 139 11.93 11.91 21.59
N PHE A 140 11.04 12.21 20.63
CA PHE A 140 11.33 13.00 19.43
C PHE A 140 10.18 13.97 19.11
N PRO A 141 9.84 14.91 20.03
CA PRO A 141 8.59 15.69 19.95
C PRO A 141 8.47 16.50 18.66
N ASP A 142 9.53 17.18 18.21
CA ASP A 142 9.49 18.01 17.00
C ASP A 142 9.28 17.17 15.73
N THR A 143 9.94 16.01 15.66
CA THR A 143 9.82 15.08 14.51
C THR A 143 8.40 14.54 14.42
N PHE A 144 7.81 14.17 15.55
CA PHE A 144 6.45 13.65 15.60
C PHE A 144 5.40 14.74 15.40
N ALA A 145 5.63 15.98 15.86
CA ALA A 145 4.74 17.10 15.55
C ALA A 145 4.64 17.34 14.03
N ALA A 146 5.78 17.33 13.33
CA ALA A 146 5.80 17.44 11.86
C ALA A 146 5.09 16.26 11.17
N TYR A 147 5.26 15.04 11.69
CA TYR A 147 4.59 13.86 11.18
C TYR A 147 3.05 13.94 11.38
N TYR A 148 2.59 14.28 12.57
CA TYR A 148 1.15 14.39 12.85
C TYR A 148 0.48 15.52 12.06
N ASP A 149 1.16 16.64 11.82
CA ASP A 149 0.68 17.70 10.94
C ASP A 149 0.50 17.17 9.50
N LEU A 150 1.49 16.40 8.98
CA LEU A 150 1.40 15.77 7.67
C LEU A 150 0.21 14.81 7.58
N ILE A 151 0.03 13.91 8.55
CA ILE A 151 -1.06 12.94 8.58
C ILE A 151 -2.42 13.63 8.71
N SER A 152 -2.53 14.66 9.55
CA SER A 152 -3.78 15.41 9.71
C SER A 152 -4.23 16.07 8.40
N LYS A 153 -3.30 16.55 7.60
CA LYS A 153 -3.56 17.09 6.26
C LYS A 153 -3.94 16.00 5.26
N ALA A 154 -3.28 14.84 5.31
CA ALA A 154 -3.54 13.72 4.41
C ALA A 154 -4.88 13.02 4.68
N VAL A 155 -5.22 12.80 5.96
CA VAL A 155 -6.52 12.19 6.34
C VAL A 155 -7.66 13.20 6.29
N GLY A 156 -7.32 14.47 6.34
CA GLY A 156 -8.21 15.61 6.16
C GLY A 156 -9.14 15.89 7.34
N VAL A 157 -9.17 17.14 7.78
CA VAL A 157 -10.11 17.62 8.81
C VAL A 157 -11.58 17.39 8.39
N ASN A 158 -11.85 17.27 7.07
CA ASN A 158 -13.19 17.16 6.51
C ASN A 158 -13.57 15.76 6.01
N ARG A 159 -12.71 14.73 6.21
CA ARG A 159 -12.97 13.34 5.76
C ARG A 159 -13.65 13.29 4.37
N ALA A 160 -13.16 14.08 3.41
CA ALA A 160 -13.74 14.13 2.07
C ALA A 160 -13.75 12.73 1.45
N VAL A 161 -14.91 12.29 0.96
CA VAL A 161 -15.07 10.94 0.38
C VAL A 161 -14.01 10.62 -0.68
N PRO A 162 -13.64 11.54 -1.61
CA PRO A 162 -12.59 11.27 -2.57
C PRO A 162 -11.23 10.97 -1.92
N MET A 163 -10.87 11.65 -0.83
CA MET A 163 -9.63 11.40 -0.08
C MET A 163 -9.64 10.02 0.58
N ILE A 164 -10.78 9.65 1.20
CA ILE A 164 -10.95 8.32 1.80
C ILE A 164 -10.77 7.22 0.74
N ILE A 165 -11.42 7.36 -0.41
CA ILE A 165 -11.28 6.40 -1.52
C ILE A 165 -9.83 6.34 -2.01
N ALA A 166 -9.19 7.50 -2.23
CA ALA A 166 -7.81 7.56 -2.68
C ALA A 166 -6.86 6.85 -1.71
N THR A 167 -6.89 7.23 -0.43
CA THR A 167 -5.91 6.80 0.58
C THR A 167 -6.13 5.36 1.06
N PHE A 168 -7.39 4.95 1.25
CA PHE A 168 -7.68 3.66 1.87
C PHE A 168 -8.03 2.55 0.89
N VAL A 169 -8.33 2.88 -0.38
CA VAL A 169 -8.69 1.88 -1.40
C VAL A 169 -7.72 1.89 -2.57
N ILE A 170 -7.60 3.02 -3.25
CA ILE A 170 -6.84 3.08 -4.51
C ILE A 170 -5.33 3.02 -4.28
N ALA A 171 -4.82 3.77 -3.28
CA ALA A 171 -3.40 3.78 -2.98
C ALA A 171 -2.86 2.38 -2.61
N PRO A 172 -3.45 1.63 -1.66
CA PRO A 172 -2.97 0.28 -1.33
C PRO A 172 -2.91 -0.66 -2.54
N ILE A 173 -3.90 -0.62 -3.43
CA ILE A 173 -3.91 -1.46 -4.62
C ILE A 173 -2.78 -1.06 -5.58
N GLY A 174 -2.62 0.24 -5.85
CA GLY A 174 -1.56 0.75 -6.72
C GLY A 174 -0.16 0.49 -6.16
N GLU A 175 0.01 0.67 -4.86
CA GLU A 175 1.29 0.43 -4.17
C GLU A 175 1.66 -1.06 -4.18
N GLU A 176 0.72 -1.98 -3.96
CA GLU A 176 0.99 -3.40 -4.04
C GLU A 176 1.35 -3.83 -5.47
N LEU A 177 0.65 -3.34 -6.48
CA LEU A 177 1.00 -3.59 -7.89
C LEU A 177 2.42 -3.10 -8.19
N PHE A 178 2.78 -1.93 -7.69
CA PHE A 178 4.07 -1.34 -7.96
C PHE A 178 5.20 -2.02 -7.16
N PHE A 179 5.12 -2.06 -5.82
CA PHE A 179 6.22 -2.55 -4.98
C PHE A 179 6.34 -4.08 -5.02
N ARG A 180 5.23 -4.83 -4.91
CA ARG A 180 5.25 -6.30 -4.88
C ARG A 180 5.13 -6.89 -6.28
N GLY A 181 4.35 -6.25 -7.15
CA GLY A 181 4.22 -6.66 -8.54
C GLY A 181 5.47 -6.32 -9.34
N VAL A 182 5.75 -5.04 -9.54
CA VAL A 182 6.82 -4.59 -10.44
C VAL A 182 8.20 -4.68 -9.77
N ILE A 183 8.46 -3.95 -8.69
CA ILE A 183 9.82 -3.86 -8.10
C ILE A 183 10.29 -5.22 -7.59
N MET A 184 9.52 -5.88 -6.72
CA MET A 184 9.90 -7.18 -6.18
C MET A 184 9.95 -8.25 -7.28
N GLY A 185 9.05 -8.17 -8.25
CA GLY A 185 9.04 -9.05 -9.42
C GLY A 185 10.33 -8.97 -10.25
N TYR A 186 10.83 -7.75 -10.48
CA TYR A 186 12.14 -7.54 -11.11
C TYR A 186 13.29 -8.02 -10.22
N ALA A 187 13.27 -7.61 -8.95
CA ALA A 187 14.36 -7.93 -8.02
C ALA A 187 14.58 -9.44 -7.87
N LYS A 188 13.49 -10.23 -7.82
CA LYS A 188 13.58 -11.70 -7.74
C LYS A 188 14.26 -12.39 -8.92
N ARG A 189 14.45 -11.71 -10.04
CA ARG A 189 15.22 -12.25 -11.19
C ARG A 189 16.72 -12.23 -10.96
N TYR A 190 17.21 -11.38 -10.05
CA TYR A 190 18.62 -11.08 -9.86
C TYR A 190 19.10 -11.31 -8.44
N MET A 191 18.20 -11.48 -7.48
CA MET A 191 18.54 -11.70 -6.08
C MET A 191 17.61 -12.70 -5.41
N PRO A 192 18.07 -13.38 -4.34
CA PRO A 192 17.24 -14.29 -3.55
C PRO A 192 15.97 -13.60 -3.02
N PRO A 193 14.86 -14.34 -2.86
CA PRO A 193 13.57 -13.76 -2.44
C PRO A 193 13.63 -12.92 -1.17
N ALA A 194 14.43 -13.32 -0.17
CA ALA A 194 14.57 -12.56 1.07
C ALA A 194 15.17 -11.17 0.83
N PHE A 195 16.19 -11.08 -0.05
CA PHE A 195 16.79 -9.79 -0.42
C PHE A 195 15.85 -8.95 -1.28
N ALA A 196 15.07 -9.55 -2.18
CA ALA A 196 14.05 -8.84 -2.95
C ALA A 196 12.94 -8.26 -2.07
N ILE A 197 12.53 -9.00 -1.02
CA ILE A 197 11.58 -8.52 -0.01
C ILE A 197 12.15 -7.35 0.77
N LEU A 198 13.39 -7.44 1.23
CA LEU A 198 14.05 -6.33 1.94
C LEU A 198 14.22 -5.11 1.04
N PHE A 199 14.71 -5.31 -0.19
CA PHE A 199 14.93 -4.26 -1.16
C PHE A 199 13.67 -3.44 -1.45
N GLN A 200 12.56 -4.11 -1.81
CA GLN A 200 11.31 -3.40 -2.05
C GLN A 200 10.73 -2.77 -0.78
N GLY A 201 10.94 -3.36 0.41
CA GLY A 201 10.53 -2.79 1.69
C GLY A 201 11.24 -1.48 2.00
N VAL A 202 12.55 -1.41 1.76
CA VAL A 202 13.33 -0.15 1.90
C VAL A 202 12.83 0.91 0.93
N LEU A 203 12.60 0.55 -0.35
CA LEU A 203 12.08 1.50 -1.33
C LEU A 203 10.65 1.96 -0.98
N PHE A 204 9.83 1.08 -0.42
CA PHE A 204 8.49 1.43 0.09
C PHE A 204 8.56 2.46 1.22
N GLY A 205 9.49 2.29 2.17
CA GLY A 205 9.73 3.29 3.22
C GLY A 205 10.19 4.63 2.65
N LEU A 206 11.17 4.62 1.73
CA LEU A 206 11.69 5.84 1.11
C LEU A 206 10.62 6.60 0.30
N TYR A 207 9.71 5.88 -0.33
CA TYR A 207 8.62 6.46 -1.13
C TYR A 207 7.71 7.39 -0.30
N HIS A 208 7.55 7.14 0.99
CA HIS A 208 6.69 7.95 1.85
C HIS A 208 7.25 9.35 2.19
N GLY A 209 8.53 9.61 1.96
CA GLY A 209 9.13 10.95 2.07
C GLY A 209 9.15 11.58 3.48
N ASN A 210 8.75 10.85 4.51
CA ASN A 210 8.78 11.27 5.91
C ASN A 210 9.51 10.23 6.75
N ILE A 211 10.40 10.66 7.66
CA ILE A 211 11.27 9.75 8.41
C ILE A 211 10.49 8.80 9.33
N VAL A 212 9.46 9.29 10.04
CA VAL A 212 8.64 8.47 10.93
C VAL A 212 7.89 7.42 10.13
N GLN A 213 7.17 7.86 9.10
CA GLN A 213 6.42 6.96 8.21
C GLN A 213 7.37 6.02 7.45
N GLY A 214 8.49 6.51 6.98
CA GLY A 214 9.48 5.74 6.24
C GLY A 214 10.01 4.54 7.02
N ILE A 215 10.27 4.70 8.32
CA ILE A 215 10.77 3.62 9.17
C ILE A 215 9.72 2.51 9.32
N TYR A 216 8.49 2.84 9.76
CA TYR A 216 7.49 1.79 9.93
C TYR A 216 6.98 1.24 8.60
N ALA A 217 6.89 2.07 7.55
CA ALA A 217 6.52 1.60 6.21
C ALA A 217 7.58 0.64 5.62
N CYS A 218 8.87 0.84 5.88
CA CYS A 218 9.90 -0.12 5.50
C CYS A 218 9.63 -1.50 6.13
N ILE A 219 9.33 -1.56 7.42
CA ILE A 219 9.02 -2.80 8.14
C ILE A 219 7.74 -3.44 7.60
N LEU A 220 6.68 -2.65 7.46
CA LEU A 220 5.42 -3.11 6.87
C LEU A 220 5.61 -3.54 5.41
N GLY A 221 6.45 -2.84 4.67
CA GLY A 221 6.84 -3.19 3.32
C GLY A 221 7.44 -4.59 3.22
N CYS A 222 8.35 -4.92 4.13
CA CYS A 222 8.91 -6.26 4.22
C CYS A 222 7.85 -7.32 4.58
N LEU A 223 6.96 -7.02 5.52
CA LEU A 223 5.87 -7.92 5.90
C LEU A 223 4.90 -8.18 4.74
N LEU A 224 4.46 -7.13 4.05
CA LEU A 224 3.57 -7.25 2.89
C LEU A 224 4.26 -8.00 1.74
N GLY A 225 5.56 -7.77 1.50
CA GLY A 225 6.36 -8.53 0.54
C GLY A 225 6.47 -10.01 0.90
N PHE A 226 6.66 -10.32 2.19
CA PHE A 226 6.63 -11.70 2.69
C PHE A 226 5.26 -12.36 2.47
N VAL A 227 4.17 -11.67 2.79
CA VAL A 227 2.81 -12.18 2.59
C VAL A 227 2.53 -12.43 1.11
N ALA A 228 2.86 -11.50 0.21
CA ALA A 228 2.71 -11.67 -1.23
C ALA A 228 3.52 -12.88 -1.74
N TYR A 229 4.78 -13.01 -1.31
CA TYR A 229 5.65 -14.12 -1.68
C TYR A 229 5.15 -15.46 -1.16
N LYS A 230 4.73 -15.54 0.11
CA LYS A 230 4.31 -16.78 0.77
C LYS A 230 2.94 -17.26 0.31
N ALA A 231 2.04 -16.32 0.00
CA ALA A 231 0.70 -16.63 -0.52
C ALA A 231 0.69 -16.86 -2.03
N ASP A 232 1.80 -16.54 -2.71
CA ASP A 232 1.96 -16.58 -4.17
C ASP A 232 0.87 -15.77 -4.91
N THR A 233 0.47 -14.65 -4.30
CA THR A 233 -0.52 -13.73 -4.89
C THR A 233 -0.42 -12.34 -4.28
N LEU A 234 -0.53 -11.31 -5.12
CA LEU A 234 -0.60 -9.91 -4.69
C LEU A 234 -1.87 -9.60 -3.90
N LEU A 235 -2.94 -10.35 -4.15
CA LEU A 235 -4.23 -10.10 -3.51
C LEU A 235 -4.17 -10.28 -1.99
N ALA A 236 -3.35 -11.21 -1.49
CA ALA A 236 -3.18 -11.41 -0.06
C ALA A 236 -2.53 -10.18 0.62
N SER A 237 -1.51 -9.60 0.01
CA SER A 237 -0.89 -8.37 0.51
C SER A 237 -1.79 -7.15 0.31
N MET A 238 -2.55 -7.07 -0.78
CA MET A 238 -3.57 -6.03 -0.99
C MET A 238 -4.64 -6.04 0.10
N ILE A 239 -5.18 -7.22 0.47
CA ILE A 239 -6.17 -7.36 1.54
C ILE A 239 -5.59 -6.93 2.89
N LEU A 240 -4.38 -7.36 3.20
CA LEU A 240 -3.70 -6.99 4.44
C LEU A 240 -3.44 -5.48 4.49
N HIS A 241 -2.90 -4.90 3.42
CA HIS A 241 -2.58 -3.47 3.32
C HIS A 241 -3.85 -2.61 3.40
N PHE A 242 -4.88 -2.97 2.66
CA PHE A 242 -6.20 -2.33 2.76
C PHE A 242 -6.72 -2.34 4.20
N SER A 243 -6.63 -3.47 4.89
CA SER A 243 -7.08 -3.58 6.27
C SER A 243 -6.26 -2.71 7.22
N ILE A 244 -4.93 -2.65 7.07
CA ILE A 244 -4.07 -1.75 7.85
C ILE A 244 -4.54 -0.30 7.67
N ASN A 245 -4.61 0.19 6.44
CA ASN A 245 -4.95 1.57 6.16
C ASN A 245 -6.37 1.92 6.62
N LEU A 246 -7.35 1.07 6.32
CA LEU A 246 -8.75 1.32 6.69
C LEU A 246 -8.94 1.36 8.21
N SER A 247 -8.18 0.59 8.98
CA SER A 247 -8.28 0.52 10.43
C SER A 247 -7.99 1.84 11.13
N VAL A 248 -7.18 2.72 10.52
CA VAL A 248 -6.89 4.09 11.03
C VAL A 248 -8.18 4.88 11.32
N LEU A 249 -9.25 4.63 10.55
CA LEU A 249 -10.51 5.36 10.71
C LEU A 249 -11.32 4.97 11.95
N PHE A 250 -11.03 3.81 12.54
CA PHE A 250 -11.86 3.19 13.57
C PHE A 250 -11.15 3.03 14.91
N ILE A 251 -9.82 3.17 14.98
CA ILE A 251 -9.04 3.01 16.21
C ILE A 251 -9.13 4.30 17.03
N PRO A 252 -9.68 4.25 18.27
CA PRO A 252 -9.82 5.44 19.11
C PRO A 252 -8.47 5.86 19.69
N SER A 253 -8.11 7.15 19.55
CA SER A 253 -6.86 7.71 20.13
C SER A 253 -6.82 7.56 21.66
N VAL A 254 -7.97 7.59 22.33
CA VAL A 254 -8.07 7.43 23.78
C VAL A 254 -7.42 6.14 24.31
N TRP A 255 -7.27 5.12 23.48
CA TRP A 255 -6.60 3.88 23.88
C TRP A 255 -5.12 4.08 24.22
N PHE A 256 -4.49 5.11 23.68
CA PHE A 256 -3.07 5.36 23.75
C PHE A 256 -2.68 6.53 24.67
N GLU A 257 -3.64 7.20 25.33
CA GLU A 257 -3.37 8.36 26.19
C GLU A 257 -2.64 8.00 27.49
N ASP A 258 -2.93 6.83 28.06
CA ASP A 258 -2.24 6.33 29.26
C ASP A 258 -1.12 5.36 28.85
N THR A 259 0.09 5.61 29.37
CA THR A 259 1.30 4.86 28.99
C THR A 259 1.21 3.36 29.31
N LEU A 260 0.65 2.98 30.47
CA LEU A 260 0.52 1.58 30.84
C LEU A 260 -0.49 0.86 29.95
N ARG A 261 -1.65 1.48 29.77
CA ARG A 261 -2.69 0.96 28.86
C ARG A 261 -2.18 0.87 27.44
N CYS A 262 -1.51 1.90 26.92
CA CYS A 262 -0.85 1.90 25.61
C CYS A 262 0.12 0.73 25.46
N SER A 263 0.98 0.51 26.46
CA SER A 263 1.96 -0.59 26.44
C SER A 263 1.28 -1.97 26.41
N ILE A 264 0.24 -2.16 27.21
CA ILE A 264 -0.51 -3.44 27.26
C ILE A 264 -1.22 -3.70 25.91
N ILE A 265 -1.90 -2.69 25.35
CA ILE A 265 -2.61 -2.80 24.07
C ILE A 265 -1.61 -3.09 22.95
N THR A 266 -0.47 -2.39 22.91
CA THR A 266 0.57 -2.58 21.90
C THR A 266 1.17 -3.99 21.97
N ALA A 267 1.49 -4.48 23.16
CA ALA A 267 2.00 -5.84 23.35
C ALA A 267 0.97 -6.90 22.93
N GLY A 268 -0.29 -6.72 23.30
CA GLY A 268 -1.40 -7.60 22.87
C GLY A 268 -1.58 -7.59 21.34
N ALA A 269 -1.53 -6.41 20.71
CA ALA A 269 -1.63 -6.27 19.27
C ALA A 269 -0.45 -6.93 18.53
N LEU A 270 0.77 -6.86 19.07
CA LEU A 270 1.93 -7.58 18.54
C LEU A 270 1.70 -9.10 18.54
N VAL A 271 1.22 -9.65 19.66
CA VAL A 271 0.93 -11.09 19.77
C VAL A 271 -0.15 -11.51 18.76
N LEU A 272 -1.23 -10.72 18.67
CA LEU A 272 -2.31 -10.96 17.70
C LEU A 272 -1.83 -10.85 16.25
N THR A 273 -0.96 -9.89 15.94
CA THR A 273 -0.33 -9.75 14.61
C THR A 273 0.40 -11.04 14.22
N VAL A 274 1.29 -11.52 15.09
CA VAL A 274 2.03 -12.76 14.83
C VAL A 274 1.08 -13.96 14.67
N LEU A 275 0.09 -14.08 15.54
CA LEU A 275 -0.91 -15.16 15.50
C LEU A 275 -1.70 -15.14 14.19
N PHE A 276 -2.26 -14.00 13.80
CA PHE A 276 -3.12 -13.91 12.61
C PHE A 276 -2.32 -14.07 11.31
N ILE A 277 -1.11 -13.52 11.23
CA ILE A 277 -0.21 -13.77 10.09
C ILE A 277 0.16 -15.26 10.00
N TRP A 278 0.48 -15.89 11.13
CA TRP A 278 0.76 -17.33 11.13
C TRP A 278 -0.44 -18.14 10.68
N LEU A 279 -1.66 -17.87 11.19
CA LEU A 279 -2.91 -18.52 10.78
C LEU A 279 -3.19 -18.33 9.28
N ALA A 280 -2.97 -17.13 8.76
CA ALA A 280 -3.15 -16.82 7.34
C ALA A 280 -2.15 -17.54 6.44
N MET A 281 -0.89 -17.73 6.91
CA MET A 281 0.20 -18.27 6.08
C MET A 281 0.44 -19.77 6.28
N ARG A 282 -0.20 -20.43 7.25
CA ARG A 282 -0.03 -21.86 7.47
C ARG A 282 -0.56 -22.67 6.27
N LYS A 283 0.20 -23.68 5.82
CA LYS A 283 -0.23 -24.61 4.78
C LYS A 283 -1.37 -25.47 5.30
N ARG A 284 -2.50 -25.53 4.58
CA ARG A 284 -3.51 -26.56 4.83
C ARG A 284 -2.93 -27.92 4.44
N LYS A 285 -2.99 -28.92 5.30
CA LYS A 285 -2.80 -30.31 4.88
C LYS A 285 -3.87 -30.59 3.82
N ALA A 286 -3.46 -31.00 2.62
CA ALA A 286 -4.39 -31.49 1.63
C ALA A 286 -5.21 -32.59 2.31
N LYS A 287 -6.54 -32.51 2.26
CA LYS A 287 -7.37 -33.68 2.60
C LYS A 287 -6.96 -34.75 1.58
N THR A 288 -6.23 -35.73 2.03
CA THR A 288 -5.96 -36.96 1.29
C THR A 288 -7.31 -37.51 0.88
N ALA A 289 -7.58 -37.49 -0.42
CA ALA A 289 -8.68 -38.21 -1.02
C ALA A 289 -8.30 -39.71 -0.98
N HIS A 290 -8.24 -40.27 0.23
CA HIS A 290 -8.33 -41.69 0.45
C HIS A 290 -9.78 -42.06 0.64
N SER A 291 -10.35 -42.62 -0.34
CA SER A 291 -11.50 -43.52 -0.36
C SER A 291 -12.22 -43.42 -1.69
N LYS A 292 -11.74 -44.14 -2.66
CA LYS A 292 -12.56 -44.83 -3.68
C LYS A 292 -11.65 -45.61 -4.64
N ALA A 293 -11.00 -46.60 -4.12
CA ALA A 293 -10.37 -47.66 -4.94
C ALA A 293 -10.35 -48.96 -4.17
N GLU A 294 -11.48 -49.33 -3.53
CA GLU A 294 -11.71 -50.66 -2.98
C GLU A 294 -13.21 -50.94 -3.04
N SER A 295 -13.73 -51.23 -4.21
CA SER A 295 -14.99 -51.96 -4.38
C SER A 295 -15.31 -52.16 -5.87
N THR A 296 -14.44 -52.85 -6.61
CA THR A 296 -14.80 -53.53 -7.85
C THR A 296 -13.79 -54.67 -8.08
N GLU A 297 -13.76 -55.60 -7.19
CA GLU A 297 -13.36 -56.99 -7.42
C GLU A 297 -14.30 -57.82 -6.56
N ASP A 298 -15.43 -58.20 -7.15
CA ASP A 298 -16.18 -59.43 -6.96
C ASP A 298 -17.13 -59.63 -8.14
#